data_5ef81082641fe3d6fa5e1ed681f2d65c
#
_entry.id   5ef81082641fe3d6fa5e1ed681f2d65c
#
_cell.length_a   1.000
_cell.length_b   1.000
_cell.length_c   1.000
_cell.angle_alpha   90.00
_cell.angle_beta   90.00
_cell.angle_gamma   90.00
#
_symmetry.space_group_name_H-M   'P 1'
#
loop_
_entity.id
_entity.type
_entity.pdbx_description
1 polymer ?
#
loop_
_entity_poly.entity_id
_entity_poly.type
_entity_poly.pdbx_seq_one_letter_code
_entity_poly.pdbx_strand_id
1 'polypeptide(L)'
;MESLSSKVLLFGVSCLVLLAVQRYLEYKRIVQAIQAPSHSTTLLSVRSVLGNILPRIRGITRGRMATWVDKHIQYAKSGWDGVIQVNMWPKPNATLFLADAAAIKEVTTARARFPKPVKVYRALSFFGGNIVASEGEDWKRYRKIAAPTFNDRNNRLIWDETTRIILALFDDVWGSQDTVILDHALTITLPIALFVLSAAAFGRRISWTDEEGIPPNHQMSFKVAIHEVSLGCLVKVLVPEWAMGLTAHLRRVRLAFEELNIYMLEMISQRRNAEKKEERHDLLTNLLEASADDLTFNDRDLTGNIFIFLLAGHETTAHTLCYTFALLALYQDEQEILFQHIKSILADGRIPTYEEMPLFTQSMAVFNETLRMFPPVLGIPKYSAEDTRLIISNDAGEKRDFGLPQGTNITLDVAGLHYNPRYWKDPEEFRPARFLDPEWPRDAFLPFSAGPRACIGRKFFETEGIAILTLMISRYKIEIKEEPEFARETFAERKARVLTSKPGLTMTPVRVPLVFKRR
;
A
#
# COMPACT_ATOMS: atom_id res chain seq x y z
N MET A 1 38.07 -46.76 -2.13
CA MET A 1 37.34 -45.51 -2.41
C MET A 1 35.81 -45.67 -2.27
N GLU A 2 35.19 -46.75 -2.71
CA GLU A 2 33.73 -46.98 -2.60
C GLU A 2 33.18 -47.03 -1.18
N SER A 3 33.94 -47.54 -0.20
CA SER A 3 33.47 -47.62 1.20
C SER A 3 33.40 -46.24 1.92
N LEU A 4 34.19 -45.26 1.52
CA LEU A 4 34.20 -43.92 2.11
C LEU A 4 33.04 -43.11 1.57
N SER A 5 32.74 -43.20 0.27
CA SER A 5 31.61 -42.53 -0.36
C SER A 5 30.27 -43.04 0.16
N SER A 6 30.12 -44.35 0.41
CA SER A 6 28.90 -44.90 0.98
C SER A 6 28.69 -44.51 2.45
N LYS A 7 29.76 -44.38 3.25
CA LYS A 7 29.67 -43.87 4.63
C LYS A 7 29.29 -42.40 4.69
N VAL A 8 29.86 -41.57 3.78
CA VAL A 8 29.49 -40.13 3.68
C VAL A 8 28.04 -39.98 3.23
N LEU A 9 27.59 -40.79 2.27
CA LEU A 9 26.20 -40.80 1.83
C LEU A 9 25.24 -41.21 2.97
N LEU A 10 25.58 -42.29 3.69
CA LEU A 10 24.78 -42.77 4.82
C LEU A 10 24.69 -41.74 5.95
N PHE A 11 25.81 -41.06 6.27
CA PHE A 11 25.85 -39.99 7.24
C PHE A 11 24.96 -38.79 6.78
N GLY A 12 25.06 -38.39 5.52
CA GLY A 12 24.23 -37.33 4.93
C GLY A 12 22.74 -37.66 5.01
N VAL A 13 22.35 -38.89 4.63
CA VAL A 13 20.97 -39.36 4.73
C VAL A 13 20.49 -39.37 6.20
N SER A 14 21.32 -39.87 7.13
CA SER A 14 20.98 -39.85 8.57
C SER A 14 20.75 -38.43 9.12
N CYS A 15 21.59 -37.47 8.75
CA CYS A 15 21.42 -36.08 9.11
C CYS A 15 20.12 -35.50 8.54
N LEU A 16 19.79 -35.81 7.30
CA LEU A 16 18.52 -35.36 6.68
C LEU A 16 17.29 -35.95 7.38
N VAL A 17 17.36 -37.24 7.73
CA VAL A 17 16.27 -37.91 8.48
C VAL A 17 16.11 -37.28 9.88
N LEU A 18 17.19 -37.06 10.60
CA LEU A 18 17.15 -36.41 11.91
C LEU A 18 16.55 -35.00 11.83
N LEU A 19 16.97 -34.20 10.84
CA LEU A 19 16.40 -32.88 10.57
C LEU A 19 14.90 -32.97 10.25
N ALA A 20 14.47 -33.92 9.43
CA ALA A 20 13.08 -34.11 9.10
C ALA A 20 12.23 -34.47 10.32
N VAL A 21 12.74 -35.40 11.17
CA VAL A 21 12.09 -35.79 12.43
C VAL A 21 12.00 -34.60 13.38
N GLN A 22 13.08 -33.86 13.55
CA GLN A 22 13.07 -32.66 14.40
C GLN A 22 12.02 -31.65 13.92
N ARG A 23 11.97 -31.35 12.58
CA ARG A 23 10.99 -30.44 11.99
C ARG A 23 9.56 -30.93 12.19
N TYR A 24 9.34 -32.24 12.05
CA TYR A 24 8.02 -32.82 12.28
C TYR A 24 7.57 -32.73 13.74
N LEU A 25 8.49 -32.92 14.69
CA LEU A 25 8.19 -32.75 16.12
C LEU A 25 7.91 -31.30 16.47
N GLU A 26 8.68 -30.35 15.93
CA GLU A 26 8.43 -28.92 16.07
C GLU A 26 7.05 -28.55 15.49
N TYR A 27 6.72 -29.04 14.28
CA TYR A 27 5.39 -28.87 13.67
C TYR A 27 4.27 -29.37 14.57
N LYS A 28 4.37 -30.60 15.10
CA LYS A 28 3.36 -31.14 16.01
C LYS A 28 3.18 -30.28 17.26
N ARG A 29 4.26 -29.81 17.87
CA ARG A 29 4.20 -28.91 19.03
C ARG A 29 3.46 -27.61 18.72
N ILE A 30 3.74 -27.00 17.59
CA ILE A 30 3.06 -25.77 17.15
C ILE A 30 1.56 -26.01 16.96
N VAL A 31 1.18 -27.07 16.23
CA VAL A 31 -0.23 -27.39 15.98
C VAL A 31 -0.99 -27.67 17.28
N GLN A 32 -0.38 -28.41 18.23
CA GLN A 32 -0.98 -28.68 19.55
C GLN A 32 -1.14 -27.41 20.40
N ALA A 33 -0.14 -26.50 20.37
CA ALA A 33 -0.16 -25.28 21.16
C ALA A 33 -1.22 -24.27 20.69
N ILE A 34 -1.51 -24.22 19.38
CA ILE A 34 -2.45 -23.25 18.79
C ILE A 34 -3.91 -23.60 19.08
N GLN A 35 -4.26 -24.86 19.22
CA GLN A 35 -5.64 -25.35 19.46
C GLN A 35 -6.70 -24.78 18.49
N ALA A 36 -6.28 -24.44 17.28
CA ALA A 36 -7.19 -23.90 16.26
C ALA A 36 -8.17 -24.99 15.75
N PRO A 37 -9.42 -24.63 15.38
CA PRO A 37 -10.41 -25.56 14.86
C PRO A 37 -9.97 -26.21 13.54
N SER A 38 -9.19 -25.49 12.76
CA SER A 38 -8.60 -25.98 11.51
C SER A 38 -7.28 -25.27 11.22
N HIS A 39 -6.38 -25.95 10.54
CA HIS A 39 -5.16 -25.36 10.02
C HIS A 39 -4.83 -25.90 8.63
N SER A 40 -4.15 -25.11 7.84
CA SER A 40 -3.57 -25.53 6.57
C SER A 40 -2.06 -25.67 6.70
N THR A 41 -1.47 -26.60 5.96
CA THR A 41 0.00 -26.80 5.96
C THR A 41 0.56 -26.56 4.57
N THR A 42 1.68 -25.83 4.52
CA THR A 42 2.47 -25.62 3.30
C THR A 42 3.94 -25.88 3.58
N LEU A 43 4.69 -26.28 2.56
CA LEU A 43 6.13 -26.44 2.69
C LEU A 43 6.80 -25.08 2.92
N LEU A 44 6.50 -24.09 2.09
CA LEU A 44 7.12 -22.77 2.12
C LEU A 44 6.21 -21.74 2.80
N SER A 45 6.83 -20.87 3.61
CA SER A 45 6.16 -19.69 4.14
C SER A 45 5.95 -18.66 3.02
N VAL A 46 4.78 -18.02 3.00
CA VAL A 46 4.52 -16.82 2.15
C VAL A 46 5.45 -15.65 2.48
N ARG A 47 6.12 -15.66 3.63
CA ARG A 47 7.12 -14.66 4.03
C ARG A 47 8.54 -15.03 3.57
N SER A 48 8.76 -16.24 3.04
CA SER A 48 10.04 -16.62 2.43
C SER A 48 10.16 -16.06 1.01
N VAL A 49 11.40 -15.88 0.56
CA VAL A 49 11.69 -15.41 -0.80
C VAL A 49 11.04 -16.33 -1.84
N LEU A 50 11.28 -17.64 -1.73
CA LEU A 50 10.71 -18.63 -2.64
C LEU A 50 9.18 -18.65 -2.59
N GLY A 51 8.58 -18.56 -1.38
CA GLY A 51 7.13 -18.53 -1.22
C GLY A 51 6.47 -17.29 -1.83
N ASN A 52 7.23 -16.17 -1.98
CA ASN A 52 6.76 -14.94 -2.64
C ASN A 52 6.92 -14.96 -4.17
N ILE A 53 7.96 -15.64 -4.68
CA ILE A 53 8.24 -15.67 -6.13
C ILE A 53 7.40 -16.74 -6.83
N LEU A 54 7.22 -17.91 -6.19
CA LEU A 54 6.48 -19.01 -6.78
C LEU A 54 4.98 -18.70 -6.88
N PRO A 55 4.31 -19.16 -7.96
CA PRO A 55 2.87 -19.13 -8.05
C PRO A 55 2.24 -20.04 -6.99
N ARG A 56 0.92 -19.99 -6.85
CA ARG A 56 0.19 -20.88 -5.94
C ARG A 56 0.36 -22.34 -6.36
N ILE A 57 0.98 -23.15 -5.49
CA ILE A 57 1.18 -24.58 -5.67
C ILE A 57 0.69 -25.29 -4.41
N ARG A 58 -0.34 -26.16 -4.55
CA ARG A 58 -0.97 -26.85 -3.42
C ARG A 58 0.08 -27.65 -2.61
N GLY A 59 0.07 -27.47 -1.28
CA GLY A 59 1.01 -28.09 -0.36
C GLY A 59 2.40 -27.46 -0.32
N ILE A 60 2.79 -26.67 -1.33
CA ILE A 60 4.11 -26.01 -1.40
C ILE A 60 4.01 -24.55 -0.95
N THR A 61 3.22 -23.73 -1.62
CA THR A 61 3.05 -22.32 -1.28
C THR A 61 1.67 -21.80 -1.70
N ARG A 62 1.14 -20.84 -0.95
CA ARG A 62 -0.08 -20.11 -1.34
C ARG A 62 0.15 -19.07 -2.44
N GLY A 63 1.41 -18.69 -2.67
CA GLY A 63 1.77 -17.59 -3.57
C GLY A 63 1.47 -16.20 -2.98
N ARG A 64 2.10 -15.18 -3.55
CA ARG A 64 2.07 -13.79 -3.06
C ARG A 64 0.67 -13.16 -3.06
N MET A 65 -0.17 -13.52 -4.03
CA MET A 65 -1.51 -12.95 -4.22
C MET A 65 -2.63 -13.73 -3.53
N ALA A 66 -2.30 -14.72 -2.68
CA ALA A 66 -3.30 -15.61 -2.09
C ALA A 66 -4.40 -14.85 -1.32
N THR A 67 -4.06 -13.86 -0.51
CA THR A 67 -5.04 -13.07 0.25
C THR A 67 -5.95 -12.25 -0.67
N TRP A 68 -5.45 -11.75 -1.78
CA TRP A 68 -6.25 -11.04 -2.78
C TRP A 68 -7.15 -11.95 -3.59
N VAL A 69 -6.62 -13.09 -4.05
CA VAL A 69 -7.38 -14.06 -4.87
C VAL A 69 -8.45 -14.76 -4.01
N ASP A 70 -8.09 -15.15 -2.80
CA ASP A 70 -9.00 -15.86 -1.89
C ASP A 70 -9.97 -14.90 -1.18
N LYS A 71 -9.60 -13.62 -0.98
CA LYS A 71 -10.40 -12.65 -0.23
C LYS A 71 -10.95 -13.29 1.05
N HIS A 72 -12.28 -13.33 1.21
CA HIS A 72 -12.93 -13.98 2.36
C HIS A 72 -13.15 -15.50 2.21
N ILE A 73 -12.91 -16.09 1.03
CA ILE A 73 -13.22 -17.52 0.75
C ILE A 73 -12.54 -18.48 1.75
N GLN A 74 -11.30 -18.22 2.15
CA GLN A 74 -10.60 -19.08 3.11
C GLN A 74 -11.26 -19.09 4.48
N TYR A 75 -11.85 -17.99 4.92
CA TYR A 75 -12.55 -17.84 6.19
C TYR A 75 -13.90 -18.53 6.14
N ALA A 76 -14.67 -18.33 5.09
CA ALA A 76 -15.92 -19.04 4.85
C ALA A 76 -15.73 -20.58 4.85
N LYS A 77 -14.63 -21.08 4.24
CA LYS A 77 -14.30 -22.52 4.26
C LYS A 77 -13.90 -23.03 5.63
N SER A 78 -13.26 -22.21 6.45
CA SER A 78 -12.85 -22.59 7.81
C SER A 78 -14.00 -22.49 8.82
N GLY A 79 -15.02 -21.68 8.51
CA GLY A 79 -16.09 -21.29 9.40
C GLY A 79 -15.67 -20.31 10.51
N TRP A 80 -14.48 -19.69 10.41
CA TRP A 80 -13.94 -18.73 11.39
C TRP A 80 -13.21 -17.58 10.70
N ASP A 81 -13.32 -16.35 11.24
CA ASP A 81 -12.60 -15.17 10.75
C ASP A 81 -11.10 -15.14 11.13
N GLY A 82 -10.58 -16.28 11.56
CA GLY A 82 -9.17 -16.55 11.78
C GLY A 82 -8.77 -17.89 11.20
N VAL A 83 -7.72 -17.89 10.37
CA VAL A 83 -7.21 -19.11 9.73
C VAL A 83 -5.73 -19.26 10.03
N ILE A 84 -5.36 -20.43 10.56
CA ILE A 84 -3.97 -20.79 10.83
C ILE A 84 -3.36 -21.49 9.62
N GLN A 85 -2.19 -21.01 9.23
CA GLN A 85 -1.32 -21.70 8.29
C GLN A 85 0.00 -22.06 8.98
N VAL A 86 0.41 -23.32 8.89
CA VAL A 86 1.72 -23.77 9.38
C VAL A 86 2.59 -24.09 8.18
N ASN A 87 3.77 -23.45 8.10
CA ASN A 87 4.79 -23.76 7.11
C ASN A 87 5.89 -24.63 7.72
N MET A 88 6.48 -25.52 6.89
CA MET A 88 7.51 -26.47 7.33
C MET A 88 8.93 -25.94 7.14
N TRP A 89 9.17 -25.12 6.13
CA TRP A 89 10.51 -24.65 5.72
C TRP A 89 10.60 -23.11 5.72
N PRO A 90 11.73 -22.49 6.12
CA PRO A 90 12.99 -23.10 6.61
C PRO A 90 12.91 -23.66 8.04
N LYS A 91 12.01 -23.17 8.86
CA LYS A 91 11.62 -23.70 10.17
C LYS A 91 10.11 -23.74 10.26
N PRO A 92 9.53 -24.77 10.95
CA PRO A 92 8.11 -24.77 11.24
C PRO A 92 7.72 -23.46 11.93
N ASN A 93 6.70 -22.81 11.41
CA ASN A 93 6.16 -21.58 11.99
C ASN A 93 4.68 -21.44 11.63
N ALA A 94 3.91 -20.92 12.57
CA ALA A 94 2.51 -20.62 12.34
C ALA A 94 2.33 -19.17 11.90
N THR A 95 1.34 -18.96 11.04
CA THR A 95 0.83 -17.63 10.67
C THR A 95 -0.69 -17.65 10.85
N LEU A 96 -1.20 -16.80 11.73
CA LEU A 96 -2.61 -16.48 11.83
C LEU A 96 -2.96 -15.43 10.78
N PHE A 97 -3.84 -15.74 9.84
CA PHE A 97 -4.51 -14.78 8.98
C PHE A 97 -5.81 -14.36 9.67
N LEU A 98 -6.01 -13.07 9.86
CA LEU A 98 -7.07 -12.53 10.70
C LEU A 98 -7.95 -11.56 9.93
N ALA A 99 -9.26 -11.84 9.87
CA ALA A 99 -10.30 -11.03 9.23
C ALA A 99 -11.47 -10.69 10.19
N ASP A 100 -11.25 -10.84 11.51
CA ASP A 100 -12.17 -10.44 12.57
C ASP A 100 -11.88 -9.01 13.02
N ALA A 101 -12.85 -8.10 12.90
CA ALA A 101 -12.67 -6.68 13.22
C ALA A 101 -12.31 -6.45 14.69
N ALA A 102 -12.93 -7.16 15.63
CA ALA A 102 -12.67 -7.00 17.06
C ALA A 102 -11.27 -7.49 17.44
N ALA A 103 -10.87 -8.66 16.95
CA ALA A 103 -9.53 -9.20 17.18
C ALA A 103 -8.44 -8.34 16.49
N ILE A 104 -8.70 -7.79 15.30
CA ILE A 104 -7.81 -6.84 14.63
C ILE A 104 -7.63 -5.57 15.48
N LYS A 105 -8.72 -5.04 16.04
CA LYS A 105 -8.68 -3.88 16.94
C LYS A 105 -7.81 -4.16 18.17
N GLU A 106 -7.93 -5.34 18.78
CA GLU A 106 -7.08 -5.77 19.90
C GLU A 106 -5.60 -5.82 19.48
N VAL A 107 -5.28 -6.50 18.37
CA VAL A 107 -3.90 -6.64 17.85
C VAL A 107 -3.27 -5.29 17.49
N THR A 108 -4.05 -4.35 16.96
CA THR A 108 -3.54 -3.02 16.59
C THR A 108 -3.35 -2.10 17.79
N THR A 109 -4.12 -2.29 18.86
CA THR A 109 -4.07 -1.49 20.09
C THR A 109 -2.99 -2.00 21.04
N ALA A 110 -2.91 -3.30 21.26
CA ALA A 110 -1.95 -3.93 22.19
C ALA A 110 -0.55 -4.10 21.57
N ARG A 111 0.09 -2.96 21.20
CA ARG A 111 1.35 -2.93 20.46
C ARG A 111 2.51 -3.70 21.12
N ALA A 112 2.61 -3.67 22.43
CA ALA A 112 3.69 -4.38 23.15
C ALA A 112 3.55 -5.91 22.98
N ARG A 113 2.32 -6.41 23.03
CA ARG A 113 1.99 -7.83 22.86
C ARG A 113 2.05 -8.25 21.38
N PHE A 114 1.72 -7.34 20.46
CA PHE A 114 1.69 -7.59 19.00
C PHE A 114 2.55 -6.57 18.23
N PRO A 115 3.85 -6.59 18.38
CA PRO A 115 4.73 -5.65 17.70
C PRO A 115 4.86 -5.95 16.21
N LYS A 116 5.47 -5.00 15.50
CA LYS A 116 5.75 -5.09 14.09
C LYS A 116 7.04 -5.91 13.83
N PRO A 117 7.03 -6.89 12.91
CA PRO A 117 8.24 -7.63 12.56
C PRO A 117 9.13 -6.77 11.63
N VAL A 118 10.00 -5.93 12.23
CA VAL A 118 10.85 -4.95 11.49
C VAL A 118 11.66 -5.60 10.37
N LYS A 119 12.12 -6.84 10.57
CA LYS A 119 12.90 -7.59 9.55
C LYS A 119 12.17 -7.75 8.21
N VAL A 120 10.83 -7.80 8.20
CA VAL A 120 10.02 -7.90 6.96
C VAL A 120 10.10 -6.62 6.14
N TYR A 121 10.39 -5.49 6.78
CA TYR A 121 10.44 -4.16 6.15
C TYR A 121 11.85 -3.74 5.71
N ARG A 122 12.82 -4.65 5.74
CA ARG A 122 14.22 -4.36 5.35
C ARG A 122 14.33 -3.74 3.95
N ALA A 123 13.42 -4.12 3.04
CA ALA A 123 13.32 -3.55 1.70
C ALA A 123 12.94 -2.05 1.66
N LEU A 124 12.57 -1.47 2.80
CA LEU A 124 12.21 -0.05 2.91
C LEU A 124 13.25 0.76 3.70
N SER A 125 14.42 0.17 4.01
CA SER A 125 15.46 0.81 4.85
C SER A 125 16.77 1.03 4.09
N PHE A 126 16.76 1.03 2.76
CA PHE A 126 17.99 1.18 1.97
C PHE A 126 18.69 2.51 2.21
N PHE A 127 17.93 3.58 2.35
CA PHE A 127 18.44 4.93 2.55
C PHE A 127 18.59 5.32 4.02
N GLY A 128 18.15 4.46 4.96
CA GLY A 128 18.28 4.69 6.39
C GLY A 128 17.09 4.20 7.21
N GLY A 129 17.15 4.45 8.54
CA GLY A 129 16.04 4.23 9.45
C GLY A 129 14.84 5.12 9.11
N ASN A 130 13.62 4.61 9.30
CA ASN A 130 12.43 5.40 8.97
C ASN A 130 11.21 4.96 9.77
N ILE A 131 10.18 5.80 9.79
CA ILE A 131 8.94 5.61 10.55
C ILE A 131 8.20 4.30 10.23
N VAL A 132 8.32 3.76 9.00
CA VAL A 132 7.64 2.53 8.59
C VAL A 132 8.43 1.30 9.02
N ALA A 133 9.74 1.29 8.85
CA ALA A 133 10.60 0.13 9.08
C ALA A 133 11.21 0.08 10.49
N SER A 134 10.69 0.82 11.44
CA SER A 134 11.15 0.89 12.85
C SER A 134 10.09 0.43 13.86
N GLU A 135 10.50 0.14 15.09
CA GLU A 135 9.66 -0.17 16.26
C GLU A 135 10.27 0.46 17.52
N GLY A 136 9.54 0.42 18.63
CA GLY A 136 10.03 0.91 19.93
C GLY A 136 10.28 2.42 19.94
N GLU A 137 11.44 2.83 20.49
CA GLU A 137 11.80 4.24 20.68
C GLU A 137 12.13 4.95 19.35
N ASP A 138 12.78 4.26 18.40
CA ASP A 138 13.06 4.83 17.09
C ASP A 138 11.76 5.24 16.36
N TRP A 139 10.76 4.37 16.39
CA TRP A 139 9.46 4.71 15.80
C TRP A 139 8.79 5.88 16.54
N LYS A 140 8.84 5.93 17.86
CA LYS A 140 8.26 7.03 18.63
C LYS A 140 8.93 8.35 18.25
N ARG A 141 10.26 8.35 18.12
CA ARG A 141 11.05 9.51 17.69
C ARG A 141 10.64 9.98 16.29
N TYR A 142 10.68 9.10 15.29
CA TYR A 142 10.28 9.46 13.92
C TYR A 142 8.83 9.95 13.84
N ARG A 143 7.92 9.31 14.59
CA ARG A 143 6.53 9.75 14.64
C ARG A 143 6.37 11.14 15.27
N LYS A 144 7.09 11.41 16.36
CA LYS A 144 7.08 12.72 17.02
C LYS A 144 7.58 13.84 16.10
N ILE A 145 8.62 13.57 15.32
CA ILE A 145 9.19 14.54 14.36
C ILE A 145 8.22 14.80 13.21
N ALA A 146 7.64 13.75 12.63
CA ALA A 146 6.81 13.89 11.43
C ALA A 146 5.38 14.36 11.72
N ALA A 147 4.79 14.01 12.88
CA ALA A 147 3.37 14.26 13.16
C ALA A 147 2.93 15.73 13.09
N PRO A 148 3.73 16.72 13.53
CA PRO A 148 3.33 18.13 13.47
C PRO A 148 3.06 18.64 12.05
N THR A 149 3.63 18.02 11.02
CA THR A 149 3.38 18.40 9.61
C THR A 149 1.95 18.10 9.15
N PHE A 150 1.32 17.08 9.73
CA PHE A 150 -0.02 16.62 9.31
C PHE A 150 -1.12 17.39 10.06
N ASN A 151 -1.16 18.71 9.87
CA ASN A 151 -2.08 19.66 10.50
C ASN A 151 -3.00 20.32 9.46
N ASP A 152 -3.96 21.11 9.92
CA ASP A 152 -4.98 21.75 9.06
C ASP A 152 -4.38 22.76 8.09
N ARG A 153 -3.36 23.53 8.49
CA ARG A 153 -2.64 24.49 7.63
C ARG A 153 -2.03 23.79 6.42
N ASN A 154 -1.40 22.63 6.65
CA ASN A 154 -0.79 21.86 5.57
C ASN A 154 -1.84 21.15 4.72
N ASN A 155 -2.98 20.74 5.29
CA ASN A 155 -4.08 20.19 4.50
C ASN A 155 -4.64 21.24 3.52
N ARG A 156 -4.71 22.51 3.91
CA ARG A 156 -5.05 23.60 3.00
C ARG A 156 -4.04 23.73 1.86
N LEU A 157 -2.74 23.69 2.18
CA LEU A 157 -1.68 23.73 1.16
C LEU A 157 -1.81 22.54 0.19
N ILE A 158 -2.13 21.34 0.70
CA ILE A 158 -2.35 20.14 -0.13
C ILE A 158 -3.52 20.39 -1.09
N TRP A 159 -4.62 20.94 -0.62
CA TRP A 159 -5.78 21.27 -1.43
C TRP A 159 -5.44 22.27 -2.54
N ASP A 160 -4.75 23.35 -2.19
CA ASP A 160 -4.37 24.41 -3.12
C ASP A 160 -3.39 23.90 -4.19
N GLU A 161 -2.35 23.16 -3.80
CA GLU A 161 -1.39 22.59 -4.75
C GLU A 161 -2.05 21.51 -5.63
N THR A 162 -2.95 20.68 -5.07
CA THR A 162 -3.73 19.70 -5.84
C THR A 162 -4.59 20.40 -6.88
N THR A 163 -5.31 21.43 -6.48
CA THR A 163 -6.15 22.24 -7.38
C THR A 163 -5.31 22.84 -8.50
N ARG A 164 -4.17 23.45 -8.19
CA ARG A 164 -3.25 24.02 -9.18
C ARG A 164 -2.76 22.98 -10.19
N ILE A 165 -2.35 21.81 -9.70
CA ILE A 165 -1.83 20.72 -10.55
C ILE A 165 -2.91 20.15 -11.47
N ILE A 166 -4.14 19.99 -10.98
CA ILE A 166 -5.26 19.48 -11.79
C ILE A 166 -5.71 20.52 -12.82
N LEU A 167 -5.74 21.80 -12.46
CA LEU A 167 -6.06 22.86 -13.43
C LEU A 167 -4.99 22.95 -14.52
N ALA A 168 -3.71 22.86 -14.17
CA ALA A 168 -2.63 22.80 -15.14
C ALA A 168 -2.72 21.55 -16.06
N LEU A 169 -3.16 20.39 -15.55
CA LEU A 169 -3.47 19.24 -16.40
C LEU A 169 -4.55 19.55 -17.43
N PHE A 170 -5.61 20.24 -17.00
CA PHE A 170 -6.71 20.60 -17.90
C PHE A 170 -6.32 21.64 -18.94
N ASP A 171 -5.60 22.67 -18.52
CA ASP A 171 -5.34 23.85 -19.36
C ASP A 171 -4.08 23.67 -20.22
N ASP A 172 -2.98 23.13 -19.66
CA ASP A 172 -1.67 23.04 -20.31
C ASP A 172 -1.46 21.70 -21.06
N VAL A 173 -2.01 20.58 -20.53
CA VAL A 173 -1.77 19.23 -21.10
C VAL A 173 -2.93 18.78 -21.98
N TRP A 174 -4.17 18.89 -21.49
CA TRP A 174 -5.37 18.48 -22.24
C TRP A 174 -5.91 19.61 -23.13
N GLY A 175 -5.70 20.85 -22.76
CA GLY A 175 -6.03 22.03 -23.54
C GLY A 175 -7.51 22.06 -23.95
N SER A 176 -7.76 22.34 -25.22
CA SER A 176 -9.10 22.43 -25.83
C SER A 176 -9.68 21.09 -26.26
N GLN A 177 -9.06 19.96 -25.95
CA GLN A 177 -9.55 18.66 -26.36
C GLN A 177 -10.86 18.31 -25.65
N ASP A 178 -11.92 18.01 -26.41
CA ASP A 178 -13.19 17.54 -25.86
C ASP A 178 -13.14 16.09 -25.40
N THR A 179 -12.19 15.32 -25.91
CA THR A 179 -12.01 13.92 -25.59
C THR A 179 -10.52 13.60 -25.42
N VAL A 180 -10.17 13.09 -24.26
CA VAL A 180 -8.80 12.62 -23.97
C VAL A 180 -8.82 11.11 -23.77
N ILE A 181 -7.97 10.41 -24.52
CA ILE A 181 -7.88 8.94 -24.50
C ILE A 181 -6.57 8.55 -23.79
N LEU A 182 -6.70 7.73 -22.76
CA LEU A 182 -5.56 7.18 -22.02
C LEU A 182 -5.56 5.66 -22.17
N ASP A 183 -4.42 5.10 -22.55
CA ASP A 183 -4.25 3.65 -22.61
C ASP A 183 -4.09 3.02 -21.21
N HIS A 184 -3.60 3.81 -20.28
CA HIS A 184 -3.49 3.43 -18.87
C HIS A 184 -3.60 4.64 -17.95
N ALA A 185 -4.60 4.69 -17.09
CA ALA A 185 -4.84 5.83 -16.18
C ALA A 185 -3.66 6.16 -15.25
N LEU A 186 -2.75 5.20 -14.97
CA LEU A 186 -1.53 5.46 -14.20
C LEU A 186 -0.61 6.52 -14.83
N THR A 187 -0.71 6.75 -16.15
CA THR A 187 0.09 7.78 -16.83
C THR A 187 -0.20 9.19 -16.34
N ILE A 188 -1.38 9.41 -15.76
CA ILE A 188 -1.74 10.69 -15.13
C ILE A 188 -1.77 10.61 -13.59
N THR A 189 -2.22 9.47 -13.00
CA THR A 189 -2.39 9.43 -11.54
C THR A 189 -1.06 9.34 -10.80
N LEU A 190 0.00 8.74 -11.38
CA LEU A 190 1.34 8.74 -10.79
C LEU A 190 1.97 10.14 -10.76
N PRO A 191 2.03 10.90 -11.88
CA PRO A 191 2.50 12.28 -11.84
C PRO A 191 1.70 13.16 -10.87
N ILE A 192 0.37 13.12 -10.91
CA ILE A 192 -0.47 13.92 -10.01
C ILE A 192 -0.04 13.71 -8.56
N ALA A 193 -0.05 12.46 -8.09
CA ALA A 193 0.29 12.15 -6.71
C ALA A 193 1.73 12.55 -6.35
N LEU A 194 2.68 12.37 -7.29
CA LEU A 194 4.07 12.78 -7.07
C LEU A 194 4.21 14.31 -6.99
N PHE A 195 3.53 15.06 -7.85
CA PHE A 195 3.62 16.52 -7.88
C PHE A 195 3.00 17.14 -6.64
N VAL A 196 1.81 16.66 -6.22
CA VAL A 196 1.17 17.12 -4.99
C VAL A 196 2.06 16.85 -3.78
N LEU A 197 2.58 15.63 -3.65
CA LEU A 197 3.45 15.25 -2.55
C LEU A 197 4.75 16.08 -2.57
N SER A 198 5.38 16.25 -3.74
CA SER A 198 6.62 17.02 -3.89
C SER A 198 6.42 18.49 -3.49
N ALA A 199 5.31 19.09 -3.90
CA ALA A 199 5.00 20.49 -3.57
C ALA A 199 4.64 20.66 -2.09
N ALA A 200 3.68 19.88 -1.59
CA ALA A 200 3.09 20.08 -0.26
C ALA A 200 3.96 19.54 0.89
N ALA A 201 4.68 18.42 0.69
CA ALA A 201 5.49 17.82 1.75
C ALA A 201 6.98 18.24 1.68
N PHE A 202 7.50 18.51 0.48
CA PHE A 202 8.93 18.78 0.26
C PHE A 202 9.21 20.18 -0.32
N GLY A 203 8.16 20.97 -0.60
CA GLY A 203 8.29 22.34 -1.12
C GLY A 203 8.90 22.42 -2.52
N ARG A 204 8.93 21.31 -3.27
CA ARG A 204 9.43 21.23 -4.65
C ARG A 204 8.24 21.19 -5.62
N ARG A 205 7.93 22.31 -6.24
CA ARG A 205 6.94 22.36 -7.32
C ARG A 205 7.52 21.76 -8.59
N ILE A 206 6.82 20.79 -9.15
CA ILE A 206 7.08 20.16 -10.43
C ILE A 206 5.91 20.53 -11.34
N SER A 207 6.17 20.86 -12.62
CA SER A 207 5.15 21.14 -13.61
C SER A 207 5.01 19.98 -14.61
N TRP A 208 3.92 19.96 -15.33
CA TRP A 208 3.71 18.98 -16.40
C TRP A 208 4.71 19.13 -17.55
N THR A 209 5.22 20.36 -17.78
CA THR A 209 6.20 20.69 -18.84
C THR A 209 7.64 20.42 -18.43
N ASP A 210 7.97 20.45 -17.13
CA ASP A 210 9.33 20.20 -16.63
C ASP A 210 9.76 18.74 -16.76
N GLU A 211 8.82 17.83 -17.08
CA GLU A 211 9.08 16.39 -17.11
C GLU A 211 9.71 15.87 -18.39
N GLU A 212 9.80 16.66 -19.44
CA GLU A 212 10.29 16.20 -20.75
C GLU A 212 11.81 16.06 -20.82
N GLY A 213 12.57 16.50 -19.80
CA GLY A 213 14.02 16.48 -19.77
C GLY A 213 14.64 15.81 -18.54
N ILE A 214 15.82 15.21 -18.74
CA ILE A 214 16.70 14.80 -17.65
C ILE A 214 17.50 16.05 -17.23
N PRO A 215 17.43 16.48 -15.94
CA PRO A 215 18.18 17.66 -15.49
C PRO A 215 19.69 17.48 -15.69
N PRO A 216 20.46 18.58 -15.84
CA PRO A 216 21.90 18.51 -15.85
C PRO A 216 22.44 17.75 -14.62
N ASN A 217 23.48 16.92 -14.83
CA ASN A 217 24.12 16.08 -13.80
C ASN A 217 23.29 14.86 -13.34
N HIS A 218 22.13 14.58 -13.93
CA HIS A 218 21.35 13.37 -13.71
C HIS A 218 21.36 12.45 -14.93
N GLN A 219 21.09 11.16 -14.70
CA GLN A 219 20.92 10.16 -15.76
C GLN A 219 19.46 9.66 -15.87
N MET A 220 18.61 10.04 -14.93
CA MET A 220 17.16 9.80 -14.94
C MET A 220 16.44 11.02 -14.41
N SER A 221 15.19 11.25 -14.85
CA SER A 221 14.32 12.23 -14.19
C SER A 221 13.89 11.71 -12.81
N PHE A 222 13.54 12.62 -11.90
CA PHE A 222 13.09 12.28 -10.54
C PHE A 222 11.92 11.31 -10.53
N LYS A 223 10.93 11.51 -11.42
CA LYS A 223 9.77 10.63 -11.59
C LYS A 223 10.18 9.22 -12.00
N VAL A 224 11.10 9.09 -12.97
CA VAL A 224 11.58 7.78 -13.41
C VAL A 224 12.37 7.11 -12.29
N ALA A 225 13.24 7.83 -11.59
CA ALA A 225 14.05 7.31 -10.51
C ALA A 225 13.19 6.73 -9.37
N ILE A 226 12.19 7.48 -8.88
CA ILE A 226 11.32 6.99 -7.79
C ILE A 226 10.43 5.83 -8.23
N HIS A 227 9.94 5.83 -9.46
CA HIS A 227 9.15 4.73 -10.00
C HIS A 227 9.98 3.43 -10.13
N GLU A 228 11.19 3.50 -10.70
CA GLU A 228 12.10 2.37 -10.82
C GLU A 228 12.55 1.85 -9.45
N VAL A 229 12.77 2.72 -8.47
CA VAL A 229 13.07 2.33 -7.08
C VAL A 229 11.89 1.58 -6.47
N SER A 230 10.66 2.05 -6.66
CA SER A 230 9.45 1.38 -6.17
C SER A 230 9.35 -0.06 -6.70
N LEU A 231 9.55 -0.26 -8.00
CA LEU A 231 9.55 -1.59 -8.63
C LEU A 231 10.78 -2.42 -8.24
N GLY A 232 11.91 -1.78 -8.03
CA GLY A 232 13.22 -2.39 -7.79
C GLY A 232 13.51 -2.77 -6.33
N CYS A 233 12.69 -2.35 -5.35
CA CYS A 233 12.95 -2.60 -3.92
C CYS A 233 13.20 -4.08 -3.61
N LEU A 234 12.42 -4.99 -4.16
CA LEU A 234 12.60 -6.43 -3.93
C LEU A 234 13.87 -6.95 -4.63
N VAL A 235 14.15 -6.49 -5.83
CA VAL A 235 15.36 -6.83 -6.59
C VAL A 235 16.60 -6.42 -5.80
N LYS A 236 16.61 -5.19 -5.26
CA LYS A 236 17.73 -4.66 -4.45
C LYS A 236 17.98 -5.45 -3.17
N VAL A 237 16.95 -6.08 -2.58
CA VAL A 237 17.11 -6.96 -1.40
C VAL A 237 17.72 -8.32 -1.79
N LEU A 238 17.32 -8.87 -2.94
CA LEU A 238 17.61 -10.25 -3.31
C LEU A 238 18.90 -10.39 -4.10
N VAL A 239 19.26 -9.38 -4.88
CA VAL A 239 20.43 -9.41 -5.75
C VAL A 239 21.63 -8.75 -5.05
N PRO A 240 22.74 -9.45 -4.85
CA PRO A 240 23.92 -8.87 -4.23
C PRO A 240 24.54 -7.77 -5.12
N GLU A 241 25.21 -6.80 -4.53
CA GLU A 241 25.74 -5.60 -5.22
C GLU A 241 26.63 -5.95 -6.41
N TRP A 242 27.49 -6.97 -6.30
CA TRP A 242 28.36 -7.39 -7.39
C TRP A 242 27.59 -7.87 -8.62
N ALA A 243 26.36 -8.38 -8.45
CA ALA A 243 25.53 -8.89 -9.53
C ALA A 243 24.64 -7.80 -10.16
N MET A 244 24.50 -6.61 -9.53
CA MET A 244 23.67 -5.52 -10.03
C MET A 244 24.14 -4.93 -11.38
N GLY A 245 25.33 -5.30 -11.84
CA GLY A 245 25.86 -4.92 -13.16
C GLY A 245 25.58 -5.91 -14.28
N LEU A 246 25.08 -7.12 -14.01
CA LEU A 246 25.05 -8.25 -14.96
C LEU A 246 24.04 -8.08 -16.09
N THR A 247 22.88 -7.47 -15.84
CA THR A 247 21.83 -7.28 -16.86
C THR A 247 21.45 -5.81 -17.01
N ALA A 248 20.83 -5.44 -18.15
CA ALA A 248 20.34 -4.08 -18.37
C ALA A 248 19.30 -3.68 -17.30
N HIS A 249 18.40 -4.58 -16.93
CA HIS A 249 17.40 -4.36 -15.88
C HIS A 249 18.05 -4.09 -14.51
N LEU A 250 19.02 -4.91 -14.10
CA LEU A 250 19.72 -4.74 -12.83
C LEU A 250 20.53 -3.45 -12.78
N ARG A 251 21.20 -3.08 -13.89
CA ARG A 251 21.89 -1.78 -14.01
C ARG A 251 20.92 -0.60 -13.87
N ARG A 252 19.74 -0.69 -14.50
CA ARG A 252 18.70 0.33 -14.41
C ARG A 252 18.19 0.50 -12.99
N VAL A 253 17.92 -0.60 -12.28
CA VAL A 253 17.52 -0.58 -10.87
C VAL A 253 18.62 0.07 -10.01
N ARG A 254 19.90 -0.33 -10.19
CA ARG A 254 21.01 0.27 -9.44
C ARG A 254 21.09 1.77 -9.67
N LEU A 255 21.06 2.20 -10.93
CA LEU A 255 21.09 3.61 -11.32
C LEU A 255 19.94 4.39 -10.68
N ALA A 256 18.73 3.83 -10.66
CA ALA A 256 17.57 4.50 -10.06
C ALA A 256 17.76 4.75 -8.56
N PHE A 257 18.36 3.81 -7.81
CA PHE A 257 18.68 4.01 -6.39
C PHE A 257 19.76 5.08 -6.18
N GLU A 258 20.78 5.12 -7.05
CA GLU A 258 21.83 6.14 -7.02
C GLU A 258 21.25 7.53 -7.33
N GLU A 259 20.45 7.67 -8.39
CA GLU A 259 19.81 8.91 -8.79
C GLU A 259 18.82 9.44 -7.74
N LEU A 260 17.97 8.57 -7.18
CA LEU A 260 17.04 8.98 -6.13
C LEU A 260 17.80 9.50 -4.90
N ASN A 261 18.92 8.88 -4.56
CA ASN A 261 19.77 9.38 -3.47
C ASN A 261 20.32 10.79 -3.77
N ILE A 262 20.80 11.03 -4.99
CA ILE A 262 21.28 12.35 -5.42
C ILE A 262 20.16 13.38 -5.29
N TYR A 263 18.97 13.09 -5.82
CA TYR A 263 17.82 14.00 -5.71
C TYR A 263 17.44 14.32 -4.26
N MET A 264 17.47 13.34 -3.35
CA MET A 264 17.16 13.58 -1.93
C MET A 264 18.22 14.46 -1.26
N LEU A 265 19.51 14.22 -1.55
CA LEU A 265 20.61 15.04 -1.03
C LEU A 265 20.56 16.48 -1.58
N GLU A 266 20.19 16.66 -2.84
CA GLU A 266 19.97 17.98 -3.43
C GLU A 266 18.82 18.73 -2.74
N MET A 267 17.68 18.07 -2.49
CA MET A 267 16.57 18.68 -1.75
C MET A 267 17.00 19.13 -0.34
N ILE A 268 17.79 18.30 0.36
CA ILE A 268 18.36 18.64 1.67
C ILE A 268 19.27 19.85 1.56
N SER A 269 20.24 19.82 0.62
CA SER A 269 21.24 20.88 0.43
C SER A 269 20.57 22.20 0.04
N GLN A 270 19.67 22.19 -0.92
CA GLN A 270 18.94 23.39 -1.36
C GLN A 270 18.17 24.04 -0.22
N ARG A 271 17.52 23.21 0.64
CA ARG A 271 16.76 23.72 1.78
C ARG A 271 17.66 24.24 2.91
N ARG A 272 18.81 23.59 3.19
CA ARG A 272 19.78 24.05 4.20
C ARG A 272 20.45 25.36 3.80
N ASN A 273 20.71 25.55 2.51
CA ASN A 273 21.47 26.69 1.97
C ASN A 273 20.58 27.84 1.47
N ALA A 274 19.26 27.76 1.61
CA ALA A 274 18.36 28.82 1.17
C ALA A 274 18.60 30.11 1.99
N GLU A 275 18.98 31.20 1.29
CA GLU A 275 19.29 32.50 1.90
C GLU A 275 18.11 33.16 2.62
N LYS A 276 16.89 32.94 2.13
CA LYS A 276 15.63 33.27 2.82
C LYS A 276 15.02 32.00 3.38
N LYS A 277 15.08 31.83 4.68
CA LYS A 277 14.23 30.88 5.38
C LYS A 277 12.79 31.36 5.26
N GLU A 278 12.10 31.00 4.17
CA GLU A 278 10.65 31.10 4.17
C GLU A 278 10.13 30.28 5.36
N GLU A 279 9.27 30.83 6.17
CA GLU A 279 8.57 30.07 7.23
C GLU A 279 7.69 29.00 6.59
N ARG A 280 8.33 27.90 6.19
CA ARG A 280 7.64 26.71 5.69
C ARG A 280 7.53 25.72 6.84
N HIS A 281 6.35 25.20 7.03
CA HIS A 281 6.07 24.15 8.02
C HIS A 281 5.81 22.81 7.32
N ASP A 282 6.50 22.58 6.18
CA ASP A 282 6.39 21.33 5.44
C ASP A 282 7.21 20.19 6.12
N LEU A 283 7.02 18.96 5.64
CA LEU A 283 7.63 17.77 6.22
C LEU A 283 9.17 17.84 6.16
N LEU A 284 9.73 18.34 5.05
CA LEU A 284 11.19 18.45 4.88
C LEU A 284 11.78 19.41 5.92
N THR A 285 11.13 20.54 6.18
CA THR A 285 11.57 21.51 7.19
C THR A 285 11.60 20.87 8.59
N ASN A 286 10.50 20.20 8.99
CA ASN A 286 10.47 19.55 10.31
C ASN A 286 11.52 18.45 10.47
N LEU A 287 11.78 17.68 9.42
CA LEU A 287 12.83 16.65 9.43
C LEU A 287 14.24 17.27 9.52
N LEU A 288 14.48 18.39 8.84
CA LEU A 288 15.77 19.10 8.87
C LEU A 288 16.04 19.78 10.23
N GLU A 289 15.03 20.42 10.83
CA GLU A 289 15.12 20.99 12.17
C GLU A 289 15.42 19.92 13.21
N ALA A 290 14.69 18.79 13.14
CA ALA A 290 14.99 17.67 14.04
C ALA A 290 16.40 17.10 13.87
N SER A 291 16.93 17.06 12.62
CA SER A 291 18.31 16.61 12.36
C SER A 291 19.37 17.61 12.89
N ALA A 292 19.04 18.89 13.05
CA ALA A 292 19.91 19.88 13.64
C ALA A 292 19.90 19.85 15.17
N ASP A 293 18.74 19.60 15.77
CA ASP A 293 18.49 19.71 17.21
C ASP A 293 18.72 18.39 17.97
N ASP A 294 18.51 17.23 17.34
CA ASP A 294 18.60 15.91 17.96
C ASP A 294 19.76 15.10 17.36
N LEU A 295 20.86 15.00 18.10
CA LEU A 295 22.04 14.20 17.73
C LEU A 295 21.74 12.72 17.50
N THR A 296 20.60 12.20 17.97
CA THR A 296 20.17 10.82 17.75
C THR A 296 19.42 10.64 16.44
N PHE A 297 19.04 11.73 15.75
CA PHE A 297 18.41 11.73 14.43
C PHE A 297 19.43 12.21 13.38
N ASN A 298 20.21 11.29 12.85
CA ASN A 298 21.32 11.59 11.94
C ASN A 298 20.87 11.76 10.46
N ASP A 299 21.79 12.18 9.59
CA ASP A 299 21.52 12.40 8.16
C ASP A 299 21.04 11.15 7.43
N ARG A 300 21.40 9.95 7.89
CA ARG A 300 20.91 8.70 7.34
C ARG A 300 19.44 8.46 7.72
N ASP A 301 19.05 8.80 8.93
CA ASP A 301 17.64 8.73 9.37
C ASP A 301 16.81 9.79 8.65
N LEU A 302 17.35 10.98 8.45
CA LEU A 302 16.74 12.04 7.64
C LEU A 302 16.44 11.55 6.22
N THR A 303 17.46 11.02 5.52
CA THR A 303 17.30 10.51 4.15
C THR A 303 16.33 9.33 4.10
N GLY A 304 16.40 8.42 5.08
CA GLY A 304 15.49 7.28 5.21
C GLY A 304 14.03 7.70 5.39
N ASN A 305 13.77 8.77 6.15
CA ASN A 305 12.40 9.29 6.34
C ASN A 305 11.93 10.08 5.11
N ILE A 306 12.76 10.87 4.44
CA ILE A 306 12.42 11.48 3.15
C ILE A 306 12.01 10.40 2.14
N PHE A 307 12.85 9.36 1.99
CA PHE A 307 12.58 8.24 1.09
C PHE A 307 11.22 7.58 1.35
N ILE A 308 10.95 7.22 2.62
CA ILE A 308 9.73 6.47 2.91
C ILE A 308 8.47 7.31 2.72
N PHE A 309 8.51 8.62 2.98
CA PHE A 309 7.38 9.51 2.72
C PHE A 309 7.15 9.72 1.23
N LEU A 310 8.23 9.87 0.43
CA LEU A 310 8.14 9.92 -1.03
C LEU A 310 7.53 8.64 -1.59
N LEU A 311 8.02 7.49 -1.17
CA LEU A 311 7.57 6.20 -1.69
C LEU A 311 6.13 5.89 -1.28
N ALA A 312 5.80 6.02 0.01
CA ALA A 312 4.50 5.68 0.54
C ALA A 312 3.39 6.65 0.10
N GLY A 313 3.71 7.94 -0.03
CA GLY A 313 2.73 8.96 -0.33
C GLY A 313 2.24 8.95 -1.78
N HIS A 314 3.14 8.78 -2.76
CA HIS A 314 2.70 8.89 -4.16
C HIS A 314 2.11 7.59 -4.71
N GLU A 315 2.72 6.43 -4.45
CA GLU A 315 2.29 5.17 -5.07
C GLU A 315 0.89 4.73 -4.58
N THR A 316 0.63 4.85 -3.28
CA THR A 316 -0.68 4.45 -2.72
C THR A 316 -1.82 5.32 -3.25
N THR A 317 -1.59 6.63 -3.34
CA THR A 317 -2.57 7.59 -3.88
C THR A 317 -2.81 7.35 -5.37
N ALA A 318 -1.76 7.22 -6.16
CA ALA A 318 -1.86 7.01 -7.60
C ALA A 318 -2.64 5.74 -7.96
N HIS A 319 -2.36 4.62 -7.29
CA HIS A 319 -3.07 3.36 -7.52
C HIS A 319 -4.53 3.45 -7.09
N THR A 320 -4.82 4.08 -5.95
CA THR A 320 -6.20 4.27 -5.49
C THR A 320 -7.00 5.13 -6.47
N LEU A 321 -6.43 6.25 -6.94
CA LEU A 321 -7.07 7.11 -7.95
C LEU A 321 -7.31 6.34 -9.25
N CYS A 322 -6.35 5.53 -9.70
CA CYS A 322 -6.49 4.72 -10.90
C CYS A 322 -7.67 3.73 -10.78
N TYR A 323 -7.81 3.03 -9.63
CA TYR A 323 -8.97 2.18 -9.37
C TYR A 323 -10.27 2.98 -9.22
N THR A 324 -10.22 4.17 -8.61
CA THR A 324 -11.39 5.04 -8.47
C THR A 324 -11.94 5.44 -9.84
N PHE A 325 -11.07 5.87 -10.74
CA PHE A 325 -11.48 6.22 -12.11
C PHE A 325 -11.98 5.00 -12.89
N ALA A 326 -11.34 3.83 -12.72
CA ALA A 326 -11.80 2.59 -13.32
C ALA A 326 -13.19 2.18 -12.85
N LEU A 327 -13.45 2.25 -11.54
CA LEU A 327 -14.76 1.94 -10.96
C LEU A 327 -15.84 2.92 -11.41
N LEU A 328 -15.56 4.21 -11.42
CA LEU A 328 -16.51 5.22 -11.92
C LEU A 328 -16.78 5.08 -13.42
N ALA A 329 -15.78 4.65 -14.21
CA ALA A 329 -15.97 4.37 -15.62
C ALA A 329 -16.80 3.11 -15.87
N LEU A 330 -16.75 2.12 -14.99
CA LEU A 330 -17.56 0.90 -15.04
C LEU A 330 -18.99 1.13 -14.53
N TYR A 331 -19.15 1.90 -13.45
CA TYR A 331 -20.43 2.16 -12.77
C TYR A 331 -20.88 3.58 -13.06
N GLN A 332 -21.46 3.78 -14.26
CA GLN A 332 -21.82 5.11 -14.78
C GLN A 332 -22.94 5.79 -13.97
N ASP A 333 -23.81 5.02 -13.35
CA ASP A 333 -24.85 5.48 -12.43
C ASP A 333 -24.25 6.11 -11.16
N GLU A 334 -23.25 5.45 -10.55
CA GLU A 334 -22.54 5.99 -9.39
C GLU A 334 -21.72 7.23 -9.75
N GLN A 335 -21.15 7.26 -10.97
CA GLN A 335 -20.47 8.46 -11.46
C GLN A 335 -21.44 9.63 -11.63
N GLU A 336 -22.64 9.38 -12.13
CA GLU A 336 -23.64 10.43 -12.31
C GLU A 336 -24.18 10.93 -10.96
N ILE A 337 -24.43 10.04 -9.99
CA ILE A 337 -24.79 10.43 -8.61
C ILE A 337 -23.71 11.36 -8.03
N LEU A 338 -22.44 10.99 -8.18
CA LEU A 338 -21.31 11.82 -7.73
C LEU A 338 -21.30 13.19 -8.41
N PHE A 339 -21.48 13.22 -9.74
CA PHE A 339 -21.51 14.47 -10.52
C PHE A 339 -22.63 15.39 -10.06
N GLN A 340 -23.85 14.87 -9.92
CA GLN A 340 -25.01 15.66 -9.47
C GLN A 340 -24.81 16.19 -8.05
N HIS A 341 -24.20 15.41 -7.16
CA HIS A 341 -23.85 15.88 -5.83
C HIS A 341 -22.83 17.03 -5.87
N ILE A 342 -21.76 16.91 -6.65
CA ILE A 342 -20.77 17.99 -6.84
C ILE A 342 -21.45 19.23 -7.41
N LYS A 343 -22.29 19.08 -8.44
CA LYS A 343 -23.01 20.18 -9.08
C LYS A 343 -23.98 20.87 -8.12
N SER A 344 -24.58 20.16 -7.19
CA SER A 344 -25.45 20.78 -6.16
C SER A 344 -24.69 21.69 -5.20
N ILE A 345 -23.40 21.45 -4.98
CA ILE A 345 -22.52 22.28 -4.13
C ILE A 345 -21.89 23.42 -4.95
N LEU A 346 -21.49 23.13 -6.19
CA LEU A 346 -20.81 24.05 -7.11
C LEU A 346 -21.70 24.41 -8.31
N ALA A 347 -22.90 24.91 -8.04
CA ALA A 347 -23.91 25.22 -9.07
C ALA A 347 -23.44 26.29 -10.06
N ASP A 348 -22.53 27.17 -9.67
CA ASP A 348 -21.94 28.23 -10.48
C ASP A 348 -20.68 27.77 -11.28
N GLY A 349 -20.27 26.52 -11.11
CA GLY A 349 -19.11 25.95 -11.80
C GLY A 349 -17.74 26.46 -11.31
N ARG A 350 -17.71 27.17 -10.16
CA ARG A 350 -16.46 27.66 -9.56
C ARG A 350 -15.55 26.53 -9.06
N ILE A 351 -14.30 26.86 -8.79
CA ILE A 351 -13.33 25.97 -8.17
C ILE A 351 -13.68 25.82 -6.67
N PRO A 352 -13.72 24.57 -6.14
CA PRO A 352 -14.02 24.32 -4.73
C PRO A 352 -12.87 24.78 -3.83
N THR A 353 -13.21 25.29 -2.64
CA THR A 353 -12.26 25.67 -1.59
C THR A 353 -12.03 24.54 -0.59
N TYR A 354 -10.93 24.63 0.18
CA TYR A 354 -10.64 23.64 1.22
C TYR A 354 -11.71 23.58 2.31
N GLU A 355 -12.32 24.71 2.65
CA GLU A 355 -13.39 24.83 3.65
C GLU A 355 -14.64 24.04 3.26
N GLU A 356 -14.85 23.83 1.97
CA GLU A 356 -15.99 23.08 1.43
C GLU A 356 -15.74 21.57 1.37
N MET A 357 -14.49 21.12 1.59
CA MET A 357 -14.15 19.71 1.57
C MET A 357 -15.12 18.82 2.37
N PRO A 358 -15.60 19.20 3.59
CA PRO A 358 -16.54 18.38 4.33
C PRO A 358 -17.92 18.21 3.66
N LEU A 359 -18.28 19.07 2.71
CA LEU A 359 -19.53 18.98 1.96
C LEU A 359 -19.48 17.88 0.88
N PHE A 360 -18.30 17.52 0.38
CA PHE A 360 -18.12 16.50 -0.68
C PHE A 360 -18.22 15.08 -0.12
N THR A 361 -19.32 14.79 0.60
CA THR A 361 -19.55 13.49 1.25
C THR A 361 -19.62 12.33 0.26
N GLN A 362 -20.20 12.55 -0.92
CA GLN A 362 -20.24 11.53 -1.99
C GLN A 362 -18.85 11.25 -2.56
N SER A 363 -17.98 12.26 -2.73
CA SER A 363 -16.58 12.05 -3.15
C SER A 363 -15.83 11.19 -2.12
N MET A 364 -16.02 11.46 -0.82
CA MET A 364 -15.42 10.66 0.25
C MET A 364 -15.97 9.22 0.25
N ALA A 365 -17.28 9.04 0.02
CA ALA A 365 -17.92 7.72 -0.02
C ALA A 365 -17.38 6.87 -1.18
N VAL A 366 -17.24 7.44 -2.37
CA VAL A 366 -16.62 6.81 -3.55
C VAL A 366 -15.19 6.40 -3.25
N PHE A 367 -14.42 7.29 -2.61
CA PHE A 367 -13.02 7.03 -2.29
C PHE A 367 -12.86 5.92 -1.24
N ASN A 368 -13.69 5.92 -0.21
CA ASN A 368 -13.71 4.88 0.81
C ASN A 368 -14.13 3.51 0.24
N GLU A 369 -15.14 3.48 -0.65
CA GLU A 369 -15.56 2.22 -1.27
C GLU A 369 -14.48 1.68 -2.20
N THR A 370 -13.75 2.56 -2.93
CA THR A 370 -12.56 2.16 -3.68
C THR A 370 -11.51 1.52 -2.78
N LEU A 371 -11.18 2.15 -1.64
CA LEU A 371 -10.23 1.61 -0.66
C LEU A 371 -10.69 0.31 -0.01
N ARG A 372 -11.99 0.12 0.19
CA ARG A 372 -12.54 -1.15 0.67
C ARG A 372 -12.32 -2.25 -0.36
N MET A 373 -12.67 -1.99 -1.62
CA MET A 373 -12.56 -2.97 -2.70
C MET A 373 -11.11 -3.20 -3.14
N PHE A 374 -10.29 -2.16 -3.19
CA PHE A 374 -8.91 -2.19 -3.66
C PHE A 374 -7.94 -1.55 -2.66
N PRO A 375 -7.78 -2.15 -1.46
CA PRO A 375 -6.84 -1.62 -0.48
C PRO A 375 -5.40 -1.71 -1.02
N PRO A 376 -4.63 -0.62 -0.99
CA PRO A 376 -3.24 -0.64 -1.48
C PRO A 376 -2.36 -1.68 -0.78
N VAL A 377 -2.59 -1.92 0.51
CA VAL A 377 -1.86 -2.89 1.33
C VAL A 377 -2.81 -4.03 1.73
N LEU A 378 -2.54 -5.24 1.22
CA LEU A 378 -3.41 -6.40 1.41
C LEU A 378 -3.27 -7.07 2.78
N GLY A 379 -2.15 -6.87 3.46
CA GLY A 379 -1.90 -7.51 4.74
C GLY A 379 -0.91 -6.75 5.61
N ILE A 380 -1.21 -6.62 6.90
CA ILE A 380 -0.36 -5.91 7.86
C ILE A 380 0.29 -6.95 8.78
N PRO A 381 1.63 -7.17 8.68
CA PRO A 381 2.31 -8.17 9.47
C PRO A 381 2.53 -7.73 10.91
N LYS A 382 2.24 -8.65 11.82
CA LYS A 382 2.49 -8.60 13.26
C LYS A 382 3.08 -9.93 13.73
N TYR A 383 3.45 -10.02 15.00
CA TYR A 383 3.75 -11.29 15.66
C TYR A 383 3.41 -11.22 17.16
N SER A 384 3.23 -12.37 17.81
CA SER A 384 3.05 -12.45 19.26
C SER A 384 4.42 -12.32 19.95
N ALA A 385 4.59 -11.32 20.83
CA ALA A 385 5.82 -11.14 21.58
C ALA A 385 5.93 -12.09 22.79
N GLU A 386 4.81 -12.68 23.19
CA GLU A 386 4.64 -13.58 24.33
C GLU A 386 3.60 -14.66 24.02
N ASP A 387 3.52 -15.72 24.83
CA ASP A 387 2.42 -16.66 24.79
C ASP A 387 1.13 -15.93 25.13
N THR A 388 0.17 -15.96 24.23
CA THR A 388 -1.10 -15.21 24.35
C THR A 388 -2.24 -15.91 23.65
N ARG A 389 -3.41 -15.28 23.63
CA ARG A 389 -4.59 -15.74 22.92
C ARG A 389 -5.36 -14.58 22.33
N LEU A 390 -6.14 -14.87 21.30
CA LEU A 390 -7.10 -13.94 20.69
C LEU A 390 -8.47 -14.61 20.63
N ILE A 391 -9.52 -13.85 20.95
CA ILE A 391 -10.90 -14.27 20.76
C ILE A 391 -11.29 -13.93 19.32
N ILE A 392 -11.65 -14.94 18.55
CA ILE A 392 -12.04 -14.82 17.15
C ILE A 392 -13.48 -15.30 16.98
N SER A 393 -14.25 -14.59 16.20
CA SER A 393 -15.66 -14.90 15.92
C SER A 393 -15.81 -15.68 14.61
N ASN A 394 -16.99 -16.29 14.43
CA ASN A 394 -17.45 -16.87 13.17
C ASN A 394 -18.67 -16.12 12.62
N ASP A 395 -19.19 -16.57 11.47
CA ASP A 395 -20.36 -15.96 10.83
C ASP A 395 -21.64 -16.03 11.70
N ALA A 396 -21.75 -17.05 12.57
CA ALA A 396 -22.86 -17.17 13.52
C ALA A 396 -22.70 -16.31 14.77
N GLY A 397 -21.60 -15.56 14.92
CA GLY A 397 -21.29 -14.76 16.11
C GLY A 397 -20.74 -15.56 17.30
N GLU A 398 -20.48 -16.86 17.13
CA GLU A 398 -19.82 -17.67 18.15
C GLU A 398 -18.37 -17.20 18.31
N LYS A 399 -17.84 -17.28 19.53
CA LYS A 399 -16.50 -16.83 19.90
C LYS A 399 -15.64 -17.99 20.37
N ARG A 400 -14.38 -18.00 19.97
CA ARG A 400 -13.42 -19.03 20.37
C ARG A 400 -12.05 -18.44 20.65
N ASP A 401 -11.37 -19.00 21.65
CA ASP A 401 -9.98 -18.70 21.96
C ASP A 401 -9.04 -19.41 20.97
N PHE A 402 -8.17 -18.63 20.34
CA PHE A 402 -7.04 -19.10 19.54
C PHE A 402 -5.75 -18.88 20.34
N GLY A 403 -5.09 -19.97 20.73
CA GLY A 403 -3.78 -19.92 21.38
C GLY A 403 -2.71 -19.44 20.42
N LEU A 404 -1.89 -18.49 20.84
CA LEU A 404 -0.80 -17.92 20.05
C LEU A 404 0.49 -18.04 20.85
N PRO A 405 1.29 -19.10 20.64
CA PRO A 405 2.63 -19.19 21.20
C PRO A 405 3.49 -18.01 20.81
N GLN A 406 4.45 -17.65 21.68
CA GLN A 406 5.44 -16.60 21.38
C GLN A 406 6.09 -16.85 20.01
N GLY A 407 6.21 -15.78 19.20
CA GLY A 407 6.77 -15.83 17.86
C GLY A 407 5.78 -16.26 16.76
N THR A 408 4.50 -16.52 17.09
CA THR A 408 3.47 -16.77 16.06
C THR A 408 3.30 -15.54 15.19
N ASN A 409 3.44 -15.72 13.88
CA ASN A 409 3.17 -14.65 12.94
C ASN A 409 1.67 -14.36 12.87
N ILE A 410 1.33 -13.08 12.74
CA ILE A 410 -0.04 -12.63 12.51
C ILE A 410 -0.04 -11.78 11.26
N THR A 411 -1.01 -11.99 10.39
CA THR A 411 -1.27 -11.13 9.23
C THR A 411 -2.71 -10.61 9.38
N LEU A 412 -2.84 -9.31 9.62
CA LEU A 412 -4.14 -8.66 9.54
C LEU A 412 -4.51 -8.65 8.05
N ASP A 413 -5.47 -9.48 7.66
CA ASP A 413 -5.84 -9.67 6.26
C ASP A 413 -6.89 -8.62 5.87
N VAL A 414 -6.41 -7.54 5.28
CA VAL A 414 -7.24 -6.40 4.90
C VAL A 414 -8.26 -6.81 3.84
N ALA A 415 -7.86 -7.59 2.85
CA ALA A 415 -8.77 -8.09 1.82
C ALA A 415 -9.82 -9.04 2.43
N GLY A 416 -9.39 -9.99 3.29
CA GLY A 416 -10.29 -10.88 4.00
C GLY A 416 -11.33 -10.13 4.83
N LEU A 417 -10.94 -9.07 5.54
CA LEU A 417 -11.82 -8.22 6.34
C LEU A 417 -12.78 -7.39 5.47
N HIS A 418 -12.28 -6.78 4.41
CA HIS A 418 -13.04 -5.88 3.54
C HIS A 418 -14.05 -6.62 2.65
N TYR A 419 -13.87 -7.90 2.46
CA TYR A 419 -14.80 -8.78 1.73
C TYR A 419 -15.57 -9.73 2.66
N ASN A 420 -15.51 -9.53 3.98
CA ASN A 420 -16.26 -10.32 4.94
C ASN A 420 -17.76 -9.95 4.90
N PRO A 421 -18.65 -10.87 4.49
CA PRO A 421 -20.09 -10.59 4.35
C PRO A 421 -20.78 -10.26 5.68
N ARG A 422 -20.19 -10.64 6.81
CA ARG A 422 -20.68 -10.29 8.15
C ARG A 422 -20.65 -8.77 8.40
N TYR A 423 -19.69 -8.07 7.80
CA TYR A 423 -19.55 -6.62 7.93
C TYR A 423 -20.08 -5.87 6.70
N TRP A 424 -19.90 -6.44 5.51
CA TRP A 424 -20.16 -5.78 4.24
C TRP A 424 -21.17 -6.58 3.42
N LYS A 425 -22.41 -6.13 3.38
CA LYS A 425 -23.45 -6.75 2.53
C LYS A 425 -23.04 -6.59 1.05
N ASP A 426 -23.15 -7.69 0.27
CA ASP A 426 -22.75 -7.71 -1.14
C ASP A 426 -21.34 -7.13 -1.37
N PRO A 427 -20.27 -7.75 -0.80
CA PRO A 427 -18.96 -7.13 -0.74
C PRO A 427 -18.26 -6.99 -2.10
N GLU A 428 -18.70 -7.72 -3.14
CA GLU A 428 -18.18 -7.62 -4.51
C GLU A 428 -18.79 -6.46 -5.31
N GLU A 429 -19.83 -5.81 -4.80
CA GLU A 429 -20.51 -4.70 -5.45
C GLU A 429 -19.90 -3.36 -5.04
N PHE A 430 -19.65 -2.50 -6.04
CA PHE A 430 -19.24 -1.11 -5.83
C PHE A 430 -20.46 -0.27 -5.45
N ARG A 431 -20.57 0.06 -4.18
CA ARG A 431 -21.72 0.78 -3.62
C ARG A 431 -21.24 1.86 -2.63
N PRO A 432 -20.87 3.05 -3.12
CA PRO A 432 -20.41 4.15 -2.27
C PRO A 432 -21.39 4.53 -1.17
N ALA A 433 -22.70 4.43 -1.43
CA ALA A 433 -23.76 4.79 -0.48
C ALA A 433 -23.64 4.11 0.89
N ARG A 434 -22.94 2.96 0.99
CA ARG A 434 -22.69 2.28 2.28
C ARG A 434 -21.87 3.14 3.25
N PHE A 435 -21.06 4.08 2.76
CA PHE A 435 -20.25 4.99 3.57
C PHE A 435 -20.98 6.28 3.94
N LEU A 436 -22.18 6.49 3.40
CA LEU A 436 -23.08 7.59 3.79
C LEU A 436 -23.97 7.20 4.98
N ASP A 437 -24.10 5.90 5.26
CA ASP A 437 -24.78 5.39 6.44
C ASP A 437 -23.93 5.71 7.68
N PRO A 438 -24.44 6.42 8.71
CA PRO A 438 -23.68 6.71 9.92
C PRO A 438 -23.26 5.44 10.69
N GLU A 439 -23.96 4.32 10.52
CA GLU A 439 -23.74 3.04 11.20
C GLU A 439 -22.84 2.08 10.42
N TRP A 440 -22.16 2.53 9.35
CA TRP A 440 -21.26 1.66 8.63
C TRP A 440 -20.12 1.08 9.52
N PRO A 441 -19.66 -0.16 9.31
CA PRO A 441 -18.78 -0.90 10.24
C PRO A 441 -17.35 -0.36 10.25
N ARG A 442 -17.09 0.73 10.99
CA ARG A 442 -15.81 1.47 11.03
C ARG A 442 -14.62 0.58 11.40
N ASP A 443 -14.80 -0.35 12.36
CA ASP A 443 -13.74 -1.27 12.80
C ASP A 443 -13.39 -2.34 11.74
N ALA A 444 -14.28 -2.55 10.76
CA ALA A 444 -14.04 -3.44 9.62
C ALA A 444 -13.44 -2.73 8.39
N PHE A 445 -13.03 -1.47 8.51
CA PHE A 445 -12.41 -0.68 7.45
C PHE A 445 -10.96 -0.34 7.81
N LEU A 446 -10.00 -1.01 7.18
CA LEU A 446 -8.62 -1.03 7.62
C LEU A 446 -7.58 -0.57 6.57
N PRO A 447 -7.91 0.24 5.54
CA PRO A 447 -6.93 0.59 4.49
C PRO A 447 -5.78 1.47 5.03
N PHE A 448 -6.01 2.17 6.14
CA PHE A 448 -5.04 3.02 6.82
C PHE A 448 -4.43 2.38 8.08
N SER A 449 -4.59 1.06 8.28
CA SER A 449 -4.27 0.41 9.56
C SER A 449 -5.08 1.02 10.71
N ALA A 450 -4.77 0.65 11.95
CA ALA A 450 -5.46 1.14 13.14
C ALA A 450 -4.50 1.30 14.33
N GLY A 451 -5.01 1.88 15.43
CA GLY A 451 -4.27 2.11 16.67
C GLY A 451 -3.12 3.11 16.50
N PRO A 452 -2.11 3.08 17.39
CA PRO A 452 -1.00 4.05 17.36
C PRO A 452 -0.19 4.03 16.06
N ARG A 453 -0.24 2.94 15.30
CA ARG A 453 0.43 2.75 14.02
C ARG A 453 -0.44 3.06 12.80
N ALA A 454 -1.62 3.66 13.00
CA ALA A 454 -2.44 4.14 11.89
C ALA A 454 -1.65 5.09 10.98
N CYS A 455 -2.02 5.10 9.70
CA CYS A 455 -1.37 5.92 8.68
C CYS A 455 -1.37 7.39 9.11
N ILE A 456 -0.17 7.97 9.16
CA ILE A 456 0.00 9.38 9.52
C ILE A 456 -0.48 10.32 8.39
N GLY A 457 -0.37 9.87 7.14
CA GLY A 457 -0.78 10.62 5.95
C GLY A 457 -2.25 10.48 5.58
N ARG A 458 -3.10 9.87 6.42
CA ARG A 458 -4.50 9.63 6.08
C ARG A 458 -5.22 10.91 5.65
N LYS A 459 -5.11 11.98 6.41
CA LYS A 459 -5.78 13.25 6.10
C LYS A 459 -5.23 13.91 4.85
N PHE A 460 -3.90 13.82 4.64
CA PHE A 460 -3.24 14.25 3.40
C PHE A 460 -3.87 13.55 2.18
N PHE A 461 -3.92 12.23 2.22
CA PHE A 461 -4.47 11.39 1.16
C PHE A 461 -5.96 11.68 0.90
N GLU A 462 -6.78 11.84 1.96
CA GLU A 462 -8.20 12.19 1.83
C GLU A 462 -8.36 13.57 1.19
N THR A 463 -7.58 14.57 1.61
CA THR A 463 -7.63 15.94 1.09
C THR A 463 -7.28 15.98 -0.40
N GLU A 464 -6.16 15.36 -0.76
CA GLU A 464 -5.71 15.25 -2.14
C GLU A 464 -6.73 14.51 -3.01
N GLY A 465 -7.18 13.33 -2.56
CA GLY A 465 -8.09 12.47 -3.30
C GLY A 465 -9.45 13.12 -3.56
N ILE A 466 -10.02 13.81 -2.56
CA ILE A 466 -11.31 14.51 -2.72
C ILE A 466 -11.17 15.67 -3.69
N ALA A 467 -10.10 16.48 -3.60
CA ALA A 467 -9.87 17.59 -4.51
C ALA A 467 -9.75 17.10 -5.96
N ILE A 468 -8.94 16.05 -6.20
CA ILE A 468 -8.75 15.46 -7.54
C ILE A 468 -10.09 14.94 -8.07
N LEU A 469 -10.80 14.13 -7.28
CA LEU A 469 -12.03 13.49 -7.72
C LEU A 469 -13.11 14.53 -8.03
N THR A 470 -13.26 15.55 -7.18
CA THR A 470 -14.23 16.63 -7.36
C THR A 470 -13.93 17.42 -8.64
N LEU A 471 -12.69 17.84 -8.87
CA LEU A 471 -12.31 18.60 -10.06
C LEU A 471 -12.45 17.77 -11.35
N MET A 472 -12.01 16.50 -11.33
CA MET A 472 -12.11 15.62 -12.51
C MET A 472 -13.55 15.37 -12.91
N ILE A 473 -14.42 15.00 -11.96
CA ILE A 473 -15.81 14.64 -12.26
C ILE A 473 -16.67 15.88 -12.57
N SER A 474 -16.34 17.04 -12.04
CA SER A 474 -17.04 18.28 -12.39
C SER A 474 -16.84 18.67 -13.87
N ARG A 475 -15.68 18.33 -14.47
CA ARG A 475 -15.34 18.73 -15.83
C ARG A 475 -15.40 17.62 -16.86
N TYR A 476 -15.23 16.36 -16.44
CA TYR A 476 -15.13 15.23 -17.38
C TYR A 476 -16.02 14.07 -16.96
N LYS A 477 -16.68 13.46 -17.94
CA LYS A 477 -17.25 12.14 -17.84
C LYS A 477 -16.17 11.11 -18.17
N ILE A 478 -16.01 10.10 -17.31
CA ILE A 478 -15.02 9.04 -17.48
C ILE A 478 -15.71 7.79 -18.01
N GLU A 479 -15.20 7.23 -19.09
CA GLU A 479 -15.72 6.01 -19.71
C GLU A 479 -14.56 5.02 -19.92
N ILE A 480 -14.90 3.72 -20.04
CA ILE A 480 -13.91 2.73 -20.49
C ILE A 480 -13.63 2.94 -21.97
N LYS A 481 -12.35 2.94 -22.35
CA LYS A 481 -11.95 2.97 -23.76
C LYS A 481 -12.49 1.72 -24.47
N GLU A 482 -13.33 1.92 -25.47
CA GLU A 482 -13.82 0.82 -26.31
C GLU A 482 -12.70 0.36 -27.25
N GLU A 483 -12.49 -0.95 -27.33
CA GLU A 483 -11.48 -1.58 -28.17
C GLU A 483 -12.14 -2.71 -28.97
N PRO A 484 -11.91 -2.79 -30.30
CA PRO A 484 -12.62 -3.74 -31.17
C PRO A 484 -12.52 -5.20 -30.71
N GLU A 485 -11.39 -5.57 -30.11
CA GLU A 485 -11.14 -6.93 -29.61
C GLU A 485 -12.02 -7.31 -28.42
N PHE A 486 -12.56 -6.32 -27.68
CA PHE A 486 -13.42 -6.49 -26.51
C PHE A 486 -14.89 -6.09 -26.75
N ALA A 487 -15.28 -5.86 -28.01
CA ALA A 487 -16.63 -5.36 -28.35
C ALA A 487 -17.78 -6.29 -27.90
N ARG A 488 -17.50 -7.57 -27.64
CA ARG A 488 -18.50 -8.57 -27.23
C ARG A 488 -18.41 -8.97 -25.76
N GLU A 489 -17.52 -8.34 -24.98
CA GLU A 489 -17.39 -8.66 -23.57
C GLU A 489 -18.66 -8.30 -22.78
N THR A 490 -19.04 -9.16 -21.85
CA THR A 490 -20.05 -8.87 -20.84
C THR A 490 -19.54 -7.85 -19.82
N PHE A 491 -20.43 -7.25 -19.02
CA PHE A 491 -20.01 -6.36 -17.94
C PHE A 491 -19.05 -7.08 -16.95
N ALA A 492 -19.28 -8.33 -16.64
CA ALA A 492 -18.42 -9.12 -15.72
C ALA A 492 -17.01 -9.33 -16.30
N GLU A 493 -16.90 -9.63 -17.60
CA GLU A 493 -15.61 -9.77 -18.29
C GLU A 493 -14.88 -8.44 -18.38
N ARG A 494 -15.58 -7.34 -18.73
CA ARG A 494 -15.05 -5.97 -18.74
C ARG A 494 -14.53 -5.58 -17.36
N LYS A 495 -15.32 -5.78 -16.30
CA LYS A 495 -14.93 -5.53 -14.92
C LYS A 495 -13.68 -6.34 -14.54
N ALA A 496 -13.62 -7.62 -14.84
CA ALA A 496 -12.48 -8.48 -14.56
C ALA A 496 -11.20 -8.01 -15.29
N ARG A 497 -11.32 -7.64 -16.57
CA ARG A 497 -10.21 -7.15 -17.40
C ARG A 497 -9.66 -5.82 -16.88
N VAL A 498 -10.53 -4.83 -16.69
CA VAL A 498 -10.14 -3.46 -16.30
C VAL A 498 -9.58 -3.39 -14.88
N LEU A 499 -10.12 -4.20 -13.96
CA LEU A 499 -9.72 -4.24 -12.55
C LEU A 499 -8.64 -5.29 -12.26
N THR A 500 -8.02 -5.86 -13.29
CA THR A 500 -6.91 -6.81 -13.12
C THR A 500 -5.76 -6.15 -12.36
N SER A 501 -5.30 -6.85 -11.33
CA SER A 501 -4.28 -6.36 -10.40
C SER A 501 -3.07 -7.29 -10.36
N LYS A 502 -1.89 -6.73 -10.15
CA LYS A 502 -0.62 -7.47 -9.94
C LYS A 502 0.02 -7.10 -8.61
N PRO A 503 0.84 -8.00 -8.03
CA PRO A 503 1.55 -7.69 -6.80
C PRO A 503 2.72 -6.74 -7.08
N GLY A 504 2.68 -5.55 -6.48
CA GLY A 504 3.78 -4.59 -6.40
C GLY A 504 4.24 -4.41 -4.96
N LEU A 505 4.81 -3.26 -4.63
CA LEU A 505 4.93 -2.81 -3.25
C LEU A 505 3.56 -2.58 -2.65
N THR A 506 2.68 -1.99 -3.45
CA THR A 506 1.24 -1.90 -3.24
C THR A 506 0.50 -2.72 -4.31
N MET A 507 -0.80 -2.91 -4.15
CA MET A 507 -1.63 -3.53 -5.18
C MET A 507 -1.70 -2.63 -6.41
N THR A 508 -1.15 -3.10 -7.53
CA THR A 508 -0.92 -2.31 -8.73
C THR A 508 -1.91 -2.70 -9.83
N PRO A 509 -2.65 -1.75 -10.43
CA PRO A 509 -3.46 -2.03 -11.60
C PRO A 509 -2.58 -2.41 -12.80
N VAL A 510 -3.04 -3.38 -13.62
CA VAL A 510 -2.27 -3.87 -14.77
C VAL A 510 -2.43 -2.94 -15.97
N ARG A 511 -3.67 -2.67 -16.35
CA ARG A 511 -4.03 -1.75 -17.43
C ARG A 511 -5.45 -1.22 -17.22
N VAL A 512 -5.61 0.10 -17.23
CA VAL A 512 -6.89 0.78 -17.05
C VAL A 512 -7.06 1.79 -18.19
N PRO A 513 -7.63 1.35 -19.33
CA PRO A 513 -7.82 2.19 -20.50
C PRO A 513 -9.09 3.04 -20.34
N LEU A 514 -8.95 4.37 -20.37
CA LEU A 514 -10.02 5.31 -20.09
C LEU A 514 -10.17 6.37 -21.20
N VAL A 515 -11.37 6.90 -21.31
CA VAL A 515 -11.71 8.07 -22.10
C VAL A 515 -12.33 9.12 -21.18
N PHE A 516 -11.78 10.33 -21.21
CA PHE A 516 -12.29 11.49 -20.50
C PHE A 516 -12.99 12.38 -21.52
N LYS A 517 -14.29 12.56 -21.40
CA LYS A 517 -15.12 13.42 -22.26
C LYS A 517 -15.53 14.66 -21.49
N ARG A 518 -15.27 15.84 -22.04
CA ARG A 518 -15.64 17.12 -21.42
C ARG A 518 -17.16 17.18 -21.24
N ARG A 519 -17.61 17.63 -20.06
CA ARG A 519 -19.03 17.81 -19.71
C ARG A 519 -19.56 19.16 -20.15
#